data_d4dac368df4107157e87bddf487d49a6
#
_entry.id   d4dac368df4107157e87bddf487d49a6
#
_cell.length_a   1.000
_cell.length_b   1.000
_cell.length_c   1.000
_cell.angle_alpha   90.00
_cell.angle_beta   90.00
_cell.angle_gamma   90.00
#
_symmetry.space_group_name_H-M   'P 1'
#
loop_
_entity.id
_entity.type
_entity.pdbx_description
1 polymer ?
#
loop_
_entity_poly.entity_id
_entity_poly.type
_entity_poly.pdbx_seq_one_letter_code
_entity_poly.pdbx_strand_id
1 'polypeptide(L)'
;MIARISRRTVFLASIFATALSFFTLGVTGARRSDAAAHASYEATLAAIRSDVKGELGKGSRAGVMPAGTIGRIAAGDPDRAEDSTRAQIVAEIKEELQSEMGLVPVQLLRDRRASFVELYSYDNLGKTNYGTAGYLGNGYFITVKHAVVVLPDDDDRTSGRRITSIKVVYRGKEIPAKVVDFGNADAEVQSGDWAVIHTRDLDLPALHVDTSYAYEFASPIFRMGNDYSKGIILATGYVGQRTANGLVTCLTDGHPGVSGGGVLDQRGNLVGIPVGRMQGDYRFSFILPLRPEMLRKVPGVPGTSSAVVSVTN
;
A
#
# COMPACT_ATOMS: atom_id res chain seq x y z
N MET A 1 -70.15 17.52 8.28
CA MET A 1 -69.03 18.45 7.99
C MET A 1 -67.90 17.66 7.39
N ILE A 2 -67.84 17.59 6.03
CA ILE A 2 -66.85 16.76 5.33
C ILE A 2 -65.68 17.68 5.00
N ALA A 3 -64.52 17.44 5.65
CA ALA A 3 -63.30 18.22 5.44
C ALA A 3 -62.79 17.99 3.98
N ARG A 4 -62.77 19.05 3.18
CA ARG A 4 -62.16 19.03 1.82
C ARG A 4 -60.64 18.89 1.99
N ILE A 5 -60.10 17.68 1.74
CA ILE A 5 -58.66 17.44 1.65
C ILE A 5 -58.10 18.21 0.43
N SER A 6 -57.12 19.07 0.66
CA SER A 6 -56.50 19.89 -0.37
C SER A 6 -55.77 19.01 -1.38
N ARG A 7 -55.90 19.31 -2.70
CA ARG A 7 -55.17 18.64 -3.77
C ARG A 7 -53.65 18.60 -3.57
N ARG A 8 -53.11 19.60 -2.85
CA ARG A 8 -51.68 19.64 -2.44
C ARG A 8 -51.32 18.57 -1.42
N THR A 9 -52.22 18.28 -0.48
CA THR A 9 -52.01 17.26 0.56
C THR A 9 -52.02 15.85 -0.05
N VAL A 10 -52.90 15.58 -1.04
CA VAL A 10 -52.93 14.32 -1.75
C VAL A 10 -51.68 14.12 -2.60
N PHE A 11 -51.21 15.18 -3.29
CA PHE A 11 -50.00 15.13 -4.11
C PHE A 11 -48.72 14.87 -3.27
N LEU A 12 -48.57 15.53 -2.14
CA LEU A 12 -47.45 15.31 -1.24
C LEU A 12 -47.46 13.89 -0.62
N ALA A 13 -48.62 13.39 -0.24
CA ALA A 13 -48.77 12.01 0.25
C ALA A 13 -48.41 10.96 -0.83
N SER A 14 -48.76 11.21 -2.07
CA SER A 14 -48.39 10.34 -3.19
C SER A 14 -46.90 10.28 -3.45
N ILE A 15 -46.20 11.45 -3.43
CA ILE A 15 -44.73 11.50 -3.58
C ILE A 15 -44.04 10.76 -2.46
N PHE A 16 -44.52 10.92 -1.22
CA PHE A 16 -43.93 10.26 -0.06
C PHE A 16 -44.12 8.73 -0.08
N ALA A 17 -45.28 8.25 -0.51
CA ALA A 17 -45.56 6.82 -0.69
C ALA A 17 -44.68 6.21 -1.77
N THR A 18 -44.45 6.91 -2.89
CA THR A 18 -43.62 6.44 -4.00
C THR A 18 -42.14 6.38 -3.56
N ALA A 19 -41.63 7.44 -2.89
CA ALA A 19 -40.26 7.45 -2.36
C ALA A 19 -40.02 6.34 -1.33
N LEU A 20 -40.94 6.07 -0.46
CA LEU A 20 -40.86 4.99 0.54
C LEU A 20 -40.85 3.62 -0.13
N SER A 21 -41.62 3.43 -1.22
CA SER A 21 -41.63 2.17 -1.98
C SER A 21 -40.31 1.90 -2.70
N PHE A 22 -39.69 2.94 -3.29
CA PHE A 22 -38.37 2.79 -3.89
C PHE A 22 -37.28 2.53 -2.87
N PHE A 23 -37.34 3.16 -1.70
CA PHE A 23 -36.38 2.92 -0.62
C PHE A 23 -36.48 1.47 -0.09
N THR A 24 -37.69 0.97 0.16
CA THR A 24 -37.89 -0.42 0.64
C THR A 24 -37.47 -1.45 -0.40
N LEU A 25 -37.76 -1.24 -1.70
CA LEU A 25 -37.30 -2.10 -2.79
C LEU A 25 -35.79 -2.08 -2.96
N GLY A 26 -35.14 -0.91 -2.81
CA GLY A 26 -33.69 -0.77 -2.85
C GLY A 26 -32.99 -1.53 -1.70
N VAL A 27 -33.48 -1.38 -0.49
CA VAL A 27 -32.90 -2.05 0.70
C VAL A 27 -33.12 -3.58 0.65
N THR A 28 -34.27 -4.06 0.17
CA THR A 28 -34.52 -5.50 0.03
C THR A 28 -33.72 -6.10 -1.13
N GLY A 29 -33.51 -5.33 -2.23
CA GLY A 29 -32.66 -5.73 -3.35
C GLY A 29 -31.20 -5.87 -2.94
N ALA A 30 -30.64 -4.91 -2.21
CA ALA A 30 -29.27 -4.96 -1.69
C ALA A 30 -29.05 -6.14 -0.77
N ARG A 31 -29.95 -6.38 0.20
CA ARG A 31 -29.85 -7.54 1.11
C ARG A 31 -29.95 -8.87 0.41
N ARG A 32 -30.71 -8.98 -0.68
CA ARG A 32 -30.79 -10.21 -1.49
C ARG A 32 -29.52 -10.43 -2.31
N SER A 33 -28.91 -9.37 -2.84
CA SER A 33 -27.64 -9.49 -3.57
C SER A 33 -26.50 -9.91 -2.65
N ASP A 34 -26.44 -9.36 -1.43
CA ASP A 34 -25.43 -9.72 -0.44
C ASP A 34 -25.59 -11.17 0.03
N ALA A 35 -26.83 -11.62 0.27
CA ALA A 35 -27.10 -13.01 0.64
C ALA A 35 -26.78 -13.99 -0.49
N ALA A 36 -27.06 -13.63 -1.75
CA ALA A 36 -26.73 -14.45 -2.91
C ALA A 36 -25.20 -14.49 -3.15
N ALA A 37 -24.51 -13.38 -2.98
CA ALA A 37 -23.06 -13.31 -3.07
C ALA A 37 -22.40 -14.14 -1.95
N HIS A 38 -22.91 -14.06 -0.72
CA HIS A 38 -22.42 -14.86 0.40
C HIS A 38 -22.66 -16.35 0.19
N ALA A 39 -23.83 -16.74 -0.30
CA ALA A 39 -24.13 -18.14 -0.62
C ALA A 39 -23.27 -18.69 -1.75
N SER A 40 -22.98 -17.87 -2.78
CA SER A 40 -22.06 -18.21 -3.87
C SER A 40 -20.63 -18.40 -3.37
N TYR A 41 -20.17 -17.50 -2.49
CA TYR A 41 -18.86 -17.60 -1.85
C TYR A 41 -18.70 -18.86 -1.02
N GLU A 42 -19.69 -19.19 -0.15
CA GLU A 42 -19.67 -20.41 0.66
C GLU A 42 -19.73 -21.69 -0.20
N ALA A 43 -20.50 -21.67 -1.29
CA ALA A 43 -20.54 -22.77 -2.24
C ALA A 43 -19.19 -22.97 -2.95
N THR A 44 -18.53 -21.89 -3.33
CA THR A 44 -17.19 -21.93 -3.94
C THR A 44 -16.15 -22.46 -2.95
N LEU A 45 -16.17 -22.00 -1.72
CA LEU A 45 -15.29 -22.52 -0.66
C LEU A 45 -15.53 -24.01 -0.37
N ALA A 46 -16.78 -24.46 -0.39
CA ALA A 46 -17.12 -25.86 -0.19
C ALA A 46 -16.61 -26.72 -1.37
N ALA A 47 -16.73 -26.23 -2.61
CA ALA A 47 -16.21 -26.91 -3.79
C ALA A 47 -14.67 -27.03 -3.75
N ILE A 48 -13.96 -25.93 -3.45
CA ILE A 48 -12.50 -25.93 -3.30
C ILE A 48 -12.06 -26.90 -2.19
N ARG A 49 -12.72 -26.89 -1.03
CA ARG A 49 -12.43 -27.85 0.06
C ARG A 49 -12.64 -29.30 -0.36
N SER A 50 -13.68 -29.55 -1.16
CA SER A 50 -13.97 -30.89 -1.70
C SER A 50 -12.90 -31.37 -2.67
N ASP A 51 -12.47 -30.48 -3.58
CA ASP A 51 -11.47 -30.78 -4.61
C ASP A 51 -10.09 -31.01 -3.99
N VAL A 52 -9.66 -30.14 -3.07
CA VAL A 52 -8.42 -30.30 -2.30
C VAL A 52 -8.43 -31.60 -1.50
N LYS A 53 -9.56 -31.95 -0.86
CA LYS A 53 -9.70 -33.21 -0.14
C LYS A 53 -9.68 -34.43 -1.07
N GLY A 54 -10.24 -34.29 -2.27
CA GLY A 54 -10.21 -35.31 -3.32
C GLY A 54 -8.80 -35.59 -3.84
N GLU A 55 -8.01 -34.56 -4.09
CA GLU A 55 -6.63 -34.68 -4.56
C GLU A 55 -5.69 -35.22 -3.47
N LEU A 56 -5.83 -34.77 -2.22
CA LEU A 56 -5.09 -35.33 -1.08
C LEU A 56 -5.38 -36.82 -0.86
N GLY A 57 -6.64 -37.26 -1.12
CA GLY A 57 -7.02 -38.67 -1.05
C GLY A 57 -6.43 -39.54 -2.18
N LYS A 58 -6.17 -38.97 -3.34
CA LYS A 58 -5.54 -39.66 -4.48
C LYS A 58 -4.02 -39.82 -4.29
N GLY A 59 -3.34 -38.85 -3.72
CA GLY A 59 -1.90 -38.90 -3.42
C GLY A 59 -1.51 -40.01 -2.45
N SER A 60 -2.42 -40.40 -1.55
CA SER A 60 -2.20 -41.47 -0.58
C SER A 60 -2.27 -42.89 -1.18
N ARG A 61 -2.72 -43.06 -2.44
CA ARG A 61 -2.84 -44.37 -3.11
C ARG A 61 -1.81 -44.67 -4.20
N ALA A 62 -0.98 -43.72 -4.55
CA ALA A 62 0.02 -43.89 -5.63
C ALA A 62 1.46 -43.83 -5.08
N GLY A 63 1.89 -44.85 -4.39
CA GLY A 63 3.24 -44.86 -3.83
C GLY A 63 3.76 -46.22 -3.37
N VAL A 64 3.58 -47.26 -4.19
CA VAL A 64 4.46 -48.42 -4.04
C VAL A 64 5.66 -48.19 -4.96
N MET A 65 6.74 -47.60 -4.44
CA MET A 65 8.04 -47.57 -5.09
C MET A 65 8.81 -48.87 -4.79
N PRO A 66 9.56 -49.44 -5.75
CA PRO A 66 10.33 -50.67 -5.52
C PRO A 66 11.49 -50.39 -4.55
N ALA A 67 11.70 -51.36 -3.67
CA ALA A 67 12.75 -51.37 -2.68
C ALA A 67 14.14 -51.40 -3.35
N GLY A 68 14.91 -50.39 -3.14
CA GLY A 68 16.33 -50.35 -3.54
C GLY A 68 16.92 -48.97 -3.57
N THR A 69 17.25 -48.44 -2.42
CA THR A 69 18.39 -47.59 -2.06
C THR A 69 18.09 -46.87 -0.76
N ILE A 70 18.35 -47.54 0.37
CA ILE A 70 18.20 -46.94 1.69
C ILE A 70 19.50 -46.21 2.03
N GLY A 71 19.51 -44.92 1.74
CA GLY A 71 20.38 -43.97 2.44
C GLY A 71 19.66 -43.56 3.72
N ARG A 72 20.30 -43.74 4.86
CA ARG A 72 19.82 -43.33 6.20
C ARG A 72 19.39 -41.85 6.21
N ILE A 73 18.13 -41.59 6.09
CA ILE A 73 17.52 -40.33 6.47
C ILE A 73 17.02 -40.52 7.91
N ALA A 74 17.44 -39.66 8.82
CA ALA A 74 16.98 -39.64 10.20
C ALA A 74 15.45 -39.65 10.23
N ALA A 75 14.87 -40.52 11.08
CA ALA A 75 13.45 -40.66 11.27
C ALA A 75 12.84 -39.33 11.76
N GLY A 76 12.40 -38.49 10.82
CA GLY A 76 11.52 -37.36 11.08
C GLY A 76 10.11 -37.89 11.26
N ASP A 77 9.42 -37.35 12.25
CA ASP A 77 8.04 -37.63 12.59
C ASP A 77 7.16 -37.45 11.33
N PRO A 78 6.46 -38.51 10.83
CA PRO A 78 5.65 -38.45 9.62
C PRO A 78 4.53 -37.41 9.71
N ASP A 79 3.95 -37.18 10.87
CA ASP A 79 2.90 -36.17 11.09
C ASP A 79 3.45 -34.75 10.86
N ARG A 80 4.71 -34.52 11.15
CA ARG A 80 5.36 -33.22 10.95
C ARG A 80 5.69 -32.92 9.47
N ALA A 81 5.93 -33.96 8.68
CA ALA A 81 6.15 -33.86 7.25
C ALA A 81 4.83 -33.59 6.48
N GLU A 82 3.73 -34.21 6.88
CA GLU A 82 2.41 -33.97 6.33
C GLU A 82 1.90 -32.54 6.66
N ASP A 83 2.09 -32.07 7.88
CA ASP A 83 1.72 -30.69 8.27
C ASP A 83 2.52 -29.64 7.52
N SER A 84 3.82 -29.88 7.26
CA SER A 84 4.65 -28.95 6.48
C SER A 84 4.21 -28.88 5.02
N THR A 85 3.89 -30.02 4.39
CA THR A 85 3.40 -30.09 3.01
C THR A 85 2.03 -29.43 2.88
N ARG A 86 1.14 -29.65 3.84
CA ARG A 86 -0.18 -29.04 3.88
C ARG A 86 -0.10 -27.51 4.04
N ALA A 87 0.78 -27.01 4.90
CA ALA A 87 1.03 -25.60 5.08
C ALA A 87 1.57 -24.94 3.79
N GLN A 88 2.45 -25.66 3.08
CA GLN A 88 3.00 -25.20 1.81
C GLN A 88 1.94 -25.08 0.72
N ILE A 89 1.11 -26.11 0.53
CA ILE A 89 -0.02 -26.10 -0.43
C ILE A 89 -1.01 -24.97 -0.11
N VAL A 90 -1.35 -24.77 1.15
CA VAL A 90 -2.24 -23.68 1.56
C VAL A 90 -1.61 -22.31 1.27
N ALA A 91 -0.30 -22.17 1.44
CA ALA A 91 0.41 -20.93 1.13
C ALA A 91 0.42 -20.65 -0.38
N GLU A 92 0.69 -21.66 -1.21
CA GLU A 92 0.66 -21.57 -2.67
C GLU A 92 -0.73 -21.20 -3.20
N ILE A 93 -1.78 -21.90 -2.75
CA ILE A 93 -3.17 -21.57 -3.12
C ILE A 93 -3.54 -20.16 -2.68
N LYS A 94 -3.11 -19.73 -1.50
CA LYS A 94 -3.36 -18.37 -1.03
C LYS A 94 -2.66 -17.33 -1.91
N GLU A 95 -1.42 -17.57 -2.30
CA GLU A 95 -0.64 -16.69 -3.18
C GLU A 95 -1.28 -16.60 -4.57
N GLU A 96 -1.70 -17.73 -5.14
CA GLU A 96 -2.39 -17.81 -6.42
C GLU A 96 -3.74 -17.06 -6.37
N LEU A 97 -4.57 -17.29 -5.35
CA LEU A 97 -5.83 -16.57 -5.17
C LEU A 97 -5.61 -15.05 -4.96
N GLN A 98 -4.56 -14.65 -4.25
CA GLN A 98 -4.23 -13.23 -4.09
C GLN A 98 -3.79 -12.61 -5.42
N SER A 99 -3.00 -13.32 -6.21
CA SER A 99 -2.52 -12.89 -7.52
C SER A 99 -3.66 -12.77 -8.53
N GLU A 100 -4.45 -13.83 -8.69
CA GLU A 100 -5.51 -13.90 -9.71
C GLU A 100 -6.76 -13.08 -9.35
N MET A 101 -7.12 -13.03 -8.08
CA MET A 101 -8.35 -12.36 -7.62
C MET A 101 -8.11 -10.97 -7.04
N GLY A 102 -6.86 -10.50 -6.97
CA GLY A 102 -6.52 -9.19 -6.41
C GLY A 102 -6.96 -9.04 -4.95
N LEU A 103 -6.96 -10.13 -4.16
CA LEU A 103 -7.41 -10.10 -2.78
C LEU A 103 -6.53 -9.18 -1.94
N VAL A 104 -7.18 -8.30 -1.17
CA VAL A 104 -6.49 -7.34 -0.31
C VAL A 104 -5.94 -8.07 0.93
N PRO A 105 -4.64 -8.08 1.18
CA PRO A 105 -4.03 -8.70 2.36
C PRO A 105 -4.26 -7.83 3.62
N VAL A 106 -5.50 -7.76 4.09
CA VAL A 106 -5.99 -6.79 5.09
C VAL A 106 -5.14 -6.78 6.36
N GLN A 107 -4.80 -7.95 6.91
CA GLN A 107 -4.01 -8.01 8.15
C GLN A 107 -2.60 -7.47 7.94
N LEU A 108 -1.94 -7.88 6.86
CA LEU A 108 -0.62 -7.39 6.50
C LEU A 108 -0.59 -5.86 6.34
N LEU A 109 -1.61 -5.30 5.67
CA LEU A 109 -1.72 -3.86 5.47
C LEU A 109 -2.01 -3.10 6.77
N ARG A 110 -2.77 -3.68 7.70
CA ARG A 110 -2.96 -3.12 9.05
C ARG A 110 -1.63 -3.03 9.79
N ASP A 111 -0.82 -4.08 9.73
CA ASP A 111 0.50 -4.11 10.38
C ASP A 111 1.45 -3.09 9.72
N ARG A 112 1.45 -2.98 8.40
CA ARG A 112 2.29 -2.03 7.66
C ARG A 112 1.90 -0.58 7.87
N ARG A 113 0.65 -0.28 8.22
CA ARG A 113 0.22 1.09 8.52
C ARG A 113 1.08 1.76 9.59
N ALA A 114 1.53 1.01 10.59
CA ALA A 114 2.37 1.52 11.66
C ALA A 114 3.77 1.96 11.20
N SER A 115 4.21 1.53 10.02
CA SER A 115 5.50 1.94 9.42
C SER A 115 5.48 3.33 8.78
N PHE A 116 4.32 3.97 8.69
CA PHE A 116 4.16 5.28 8.08
C PHE A 116 3.81 6.34 9.11
N VAL A 117 4.39 7.52 8.93
CA VAL A 117 4.19 8.67 9.81
C VAL A 117 3.80 9.90 8.99
N GLU A 118 3.06 10.81 9.63
CA GLU A 118 2.82 12.14 9.09
C GLU A 118 4.12 12.93 9.12
N LEU A 119 4.35 13.71 8.05
CA LEU A 119 5.51 14.58 7.88
C LEU A 119 5.05 16.02 7.76
N TYR A 120 5.68 16.91 8.51
CA TYR A 120 5.51 18.34 8.42
C TYR A 120 6.83 19.03 8.18
N SER A 121 6.87 20.02 7.30
CA SER A 121 7.99 20.92 7.14
C SER A 121 7.53 22.37 7.20
N TYR A 122 8.34 23.21 7.81
CA TYR A 122 8.08 24.61 8.08
C TYR A 122 9.14 25.43 7.38
N ASP A 123 8.74 26.47 6.67
CA ASP A 123 9.67 27.37 5.99
C ASP A 123 9.89 28.68 6.76
N ASN A 124 10.80 29.49 6.26
CA ASN A 124 11.13 30.80 6.81
C ASN A 124 10.05 31.87 6.56
N LEU A 125 9.02 31.58 5.77
CA LEU A 125 7.91 32.47 5.47
C LEU A 125 6.65 32.13 6.27
N GLY A 126 6.72 31.12 7.19
CA GLY A 126 5.61 30.67 8.00
C GLY A 126 4.66 29.70 7.28
N LYS A 127 5.00 29.24 6.09
CA LYS A 127 4.24 28.21 5.37
C LYS A 127 4.55 26.83 5.95
N THR A 128 3.54 25.97 6.04
CA THR A 128 3.68 24.58 6.45
C THR A 128 3.34 23.68 5.27
N ASN A 129 4.24 22.79 4.91
CA ASN A 129 3.94 21.69 4.00
C ASN A 129 3.70 20.45 4.84
N TYR A 130 2.84 19.54 4.35
CA TYR A 130 2.60 18.26 4.99
C TYR A 130 2.64 17.13 3.95
N GLY A 131 3.09 15.98 4.40
CA GLY A 131 3.26 14.80 3.58
C GLY A 131 3.27 13.55 4.45
N THR A 132 3.87 12.52 3.91
CA THR A 132 4.05 11.23 4.57
C THR A 132 5.52 10.79 4.48
N ALA A 133 5.95 9.96 5.42
CA ALA A 133 7.25 9.30 5.36
C ALA A 133 7.13 7.83 5.77
N GLY A 134 7.82 6.94 5.07
CA GLY A 134 7.89 5.51 5.33
C GLY A 134 9.16 5.15 6.10
N TYR A 135 9.03 4.41 7.21
CA TYR A 135 10.12 4.05 8.09
C TYR A 135 10.95 2.89 7.56
N LEU A 136 12.26 3.09 7.44
CA LEU A 136 13.23 2.12 6.91
C LEU A 136 14.06 1.43 7.99
N GLY A 137 13.88 1.81 9.27
CA GLY A 137 14.68 1.33 10.39
C GLY A 137 15.73 2.34 10.86
N ASN A 138 16.23 2.18 12.08
CA ASN A 138 17.31 2.97 12.68
C ASN A 138 17.11 4.50 12.60
N GLY A 139 15.86 4.96 12.69
CA GLY A 139 15.51 6.38 12.57
C GLY A 139 15.47 6.94 11.13
N TYR A 140 15.69 6.12 10.13
CA TYR A 140 15.64 6.53 8.72
C TYR A 140 14.25 6.39 8.13
N PHE A 141 13.88 7.37 7.31
CA PHE A 141 12.61 7.38 6.59
C PHE A 141 12.83 7.79 5.13
N ILE A 142 12.02 7.26 4.24
CA ILE A 142 11.93 7.71 2.85
C ILE A 142 10.70 8.59 2.67
N THR A 143 10.83 9.64 1.88
CA THR A 143 9.77 10.58 1.52
C THR A 143 10.07 11.22 0.16
N VAL A 144 9.31 12.24 -0.24
CA VAL A 144 9.57 13.05 -1.44
C VAL A 144 10.41 14.26 -1.13
N LYS A 145 11.18 14.73 -2.13
CA LYS A 145 12.05 15.92 -2.00
C LYS A 145 11.22 17.18 -1.78
N HIS A 146 10.15 17.39 -2.56
CA HIS A 146 9.31 18.59 -2.47
C HIS A 146 8.66 18.79 -1.09
N ALA A 147 8.53 17.75 -0.28
CA ALA A 147 8.00 17.87 1.09
C ALA A 147 9.05 18.42 2.08
N VAL A 148 10.36 18.31 1.79
CA VAL A 148 11.43 18.62 2.75
C VAL A 148 12.49 19.58 2.22
N VAL A 149 12.46 19.90 0.92
CA VAL A 149 13.36 20.83 0.25
C VAL A 149 12.52 21.71 -0.69
N VAL A 150 12.78 23.00 -0.77
CA VAL A 150 12.16 23.88 -1.76
C VAL A 150 12.70 23.54 -3.14
N LEU A 151 11.81 23.28 -4.09
CA LEU A 151 12.20 22.97 -5.46
C LEU A 151 12.46 24.26 -6.26
N PRO A 152 13.41 24.25 -7.22
CA PRO A 152 13.71 25.43 -8.04
C PRO A 152 12.54 25.93 -8.88
N ASP A 153 11.62 25.04 -9.28
CA ASP A 153 10.46 25.38 -10.12
C ASP A 153 9.23 25.88 -9.33
N ASP A 154 9.32 25.94 -8.01
CA ASP A 154 8.31 26.64 -7.22
C ASP A 154 8.25 28.12 -7.64
N ASP A 155 7.05 28.66 -7.82
CA ASP A 155 6.79 30.06 -8.22
C ASP A 155 7.46 31.10 -7.28
N ASP A 156 7.99 30.63 -6.18
CA ASP A 156 8.67 31.40 -5.12
C ASP A 156 10.20 31.54 -5.31
N ARG A 157 10.77 31.27 -6.48
CA ARG A 157 12.24 31.42 -6.73
C ARG A 157 12.82 32.76 -6.29
N THR A 158 12.01 33.80 -6.31
CA THR A 158 12.42 35.16 -5.91
C THR A 158 12.22 35.44 -4.42
N SER A 159 11.51 34.58 -3.71
CA SER A 159 11.08 34.83 -2.32
C SER A 159 12.15 34.52 -1.26
N GLY A 160 13.24 33.86 -1.63
CA GLY A 160 14.22 33.33 -0.66
C GLY A 160 13.65 32.28 0.28
N ARG A 161 12.60 31.57 -0.13
CA ARG A 161 11.96 30.49 0.62
C ARG A 161 12.96 29.37 0.89
N ARG A 162 12.99 28.91 2.13
CA ARG A 162 13.80 27.75 2.55
C ARG A 162 13.10 26.99 3.67
N ILE A 163 13.19 25.68 3.67
CA ILE A 163 12.71 24.86 4.78
C ILE A 163 13.64 25.06 5.98
N THR A 164 13.09 25.40 7.12
CA THR A 164 13.82 25.68 8.37
C THR A 164 13.69 24.55 9.39
N SER A 165 12.62 23.77 9.33
CA SER A 165 12.36 22.68 10.26
C SER A 165 11.58 21.58 9.58
N ILE A 166 11.93 20.32 9.88
CA ILE A 166 11.25 19.11 9.41
C ILE A 166 10.93 18.28 10.66
N LYS A 167 9.71 17.74 10.72
CA LYS A 167 9.24 16.95 11.84
C LYS A 167 8.40 15.78 11.34
N VAL A 168 8.50 14.62 12.00
CA VAL A 168 7.59 13.51 11.86
C VAL A 168 6.71 13.39 13.10
N VAL A 169 5.47 12.93 12.93
CA VAL A 169 4.54 12.74 14.06
C VAL A 169 4.57 11.29 14.50
N TYR A 170 5.00 11.06 15.73
CA TYR A 170 5.04 9.74 16.34
C TYR A 170 4.31 9.76 17.68
N ARG A 171 3.28 8.92 17.81
CA ARG A 171 2.41 8.86 19.01
C ARG A 171 1.90 10.24 19.45
N GLY A 172 1.47 11.05 18.48
CA GLY A 172 0.94 12.41 18.70
C GLY A 172 2.00 13.47 19.07
N LYS A 173 3.29 13.14 18.97
CA LYS A 173 4.39 14.07 19.24
C LYS A 173 5.19 14.36 17.98
N GLU A 174 5.51 15.62 17.77
CA GLU A 174 6.43 16.05 16.72
C GLU A 174 7.87 15.72 17.09
N ILE A 175 8.54 14.94 16.25
CA ILE A 175 9.94 14.53 16.41
C ILE A 175 10.76 15.22 15.31
N PRO A 176 11.79 16.01 15.66
CA PRO A 176 12.64 16.66 14.68
C PRO A 176 13.35 15.66 13.76
N ALA A 177 13.43 16.01 12.48
CA ALA A 177 14.13 15.24 11.46
C ALA A 177 15.12 16.12 10.69
N LYS A 178 16.13 15.49 10.09
CA LYS A 178 17.12 16.12 9.20
C LYS A 178 17.15 15.39 7.87
N VAL A 179 17.35 16.13 6.78
CA VAL A 179 17.58 15.53 5.47
C VAL A 179 18.97 14.90 5.45
N VAL A 180 19.06 13.66 4.99
CA VAL A 180 20.30 12.87 4.84
C VAL A 180 20.73 12.81 3.39
N ASP A 181 19.75 12.58 2.49
CA ASP A 181 19.98 12.50 1.05
C ASP A 181 18.73 12.90 0.28
N PHE A 182 18.88 13.31 -0.97
CA PHE A 182 17.76 13.60 -1.86
C PHE A 182 18.18 13.53 -3.32
N GLY A 183 17.20 13.34 -4.19
CA GLY A 183 17.40 13.29 -5.63
C GLY A 183 17.53 14.67 -6.28
N ASN A 184 17.68 14.67 -7.58
CA ASN A 184 18.00 15.85 -8.39
C ASN A 184 16.77 16.50 -9.06
N ALA A 185 15.55 16.24 -8.57
CA ALA A 185 14.36 16.89 -9.11
C ALA A 185 14.40 18.40 -8.92
N ASP A 186 14.01 19.12 -9.95
CA ASP A 186 13.83 20.58 -9.94
C ASP A 186 12.37 21.00 -9.81
N ALA A 187 11.44 20.07 -10.10
CA ALA A 187 9.99 20.20 -9.97
C ALA A 187 9.39 18.93 -9.39
N GLU A 188 8.13 19.02 -8.94
CA GLU A 188 7.35 17.84 -8.53
C GLU A 188 7.15 16.87 -9.71
N VAL A 189 6.77 15.63 -9.40
CA VAL A 189 6.46 14.57 -10.40
C VAL A 189 7.63 14.27 -11.34
N GLN A 190 8.84 14.30 -10.81
CA GLN A 190 10.07 13.90 -11.50
C GLN A 190 10.70 12.67 -10.83
N SER A 191 11.48 11.91 -11.60
CA SER A 191 12.18 10.72 -11.10
C SER A 191 13.25 11.00 -10.03
N GLY A 192 13.65 12.24 -9.85
CA GLY A 192 14.54 12.70 -8.79
C GLY A 192 13.82 13.25 -7.55
N ASP A 193 12.49 13.18 -7.49
CA ASP A 193 11.69 13.74 -6.38
C ASP A 193 11.58 12.76 -5.21
N TRP A 194 12.71 12.46 -4.60
CA TRP A 194 12.82 11.63 -3.41
C TRP A 194 13.77 12.24 -2.39
N ALA A 195 13.56 11.92 -1.11
CA ALA A 195 14.46 12.27 -0.03
C ALA A 195 14.49 11.19 1.05
N VAL A 196 15.64 11.08 1.70
CA VAL A 196 15.81 10.32 2.94
C VAL A 196 16.01 11.30 4.08
N ILE A 197 15.24 11.14 5.14
CA ILE A 197 15.37 11.91 6.38
C ILE A 197 15.73 11.00 7.53
N HIS A 198 16.31 11.55 8.57
CA HIS A 198 16.72 10.83 9.77
C HIS A 198 16.26 11.55 11.03
N THR A 199 15.72 10.79 11.99
CA THR A 199 15.36 11.20 13.33
C THR A 199 16.19 10.40 14.35
N ARG A 200 15.95 10.57 15.64
CA ARG A 200 16.28 9.53 16.62
C ARG A 200 15.54 8.24 16.25
N ASP A 201 16.07 7.11 16.67
CA ASP A 201 15.37 5.84 16.45
C ASP A 201 14.01 5.80 17.14
N LEU A 202 13.03 5.21 16.47
CA LEU A 202 11.63 5.12 16.91
C LEU A 202 11.21 3.65 16.93
N ASP A 203 10.36 3.31 17.89
CA ASP A 203 9.75 1.99 18.01
C ASP A 203 8.63 1.83 16.93
N LEU A 204 9.06 1.63 15.68
CA LEU A 204 8.23 1.43 14.51
C LEU A 204 8.68 0.18 13.75
N PRO A 205 7.77 -0.58 13.14
CA PRO A 205 8.16 -1.67 12.27
C PRO A 205 8.82 -1.13 10.99
N ALA A 206 10.04 -1.56 10.70
CA ALA A 206 10.72 -1.19 9.47
C ALA A 206 10.04 -1.81 8.25
N LEU A 207 9.96 -1.04 7.17
CA LEU A 207 9.47 -1.51 5.88
C LEU A 207 10.52 -2.40 5.21
N HIS A 208 10.09 -3.53 4.70
CA HIS A 208 10.90 -4.30 3.77
C HIS A 208 10.83 -3.64 2.39
N VAL A 209 11.98 -3.36 1.79
CA VAL A 209 12.07 -2.64 0.51
C VAL A 209 12.37 -3.62 -0.62
N ASP A 210 11.63 -3.54 -1.72
CA ASP A 210 11.93 -4.24 -2.96
C ASP A 210 12.21 -3.24 -4.09
N THR A 211 13.48 -3.08 -4.43
CA THR A 211 13.95 -2.22 -5.53
C THR A 211 13.91 -2.91 -6.89
N SER A 212 13.58 -4.21 -6.93
CA SER A 212 13.53 -5.04 -8.13
C SER A 212 12.11 -5.27 -8.65
N TYR A 213 11.10 -4.72 -7.95
CA TYR A 213 9.69 -4.94 -8.29
C TYR A 213 9.37 -4.61 -9.76
N ALA A 214 8.83 -5.58 -10.47
CA ALA A 214 8.38 -5.43 -11.85
C ALA A 214 6.98 -4.83 -11.87
N TYR A 215 6.88 -3.54 -12.20
CA TYR A 215 5.57 -2.87 -12.34
C TYR A 215 4.85 -3.36 -13.61
N GLU A 216 4.17 -4.48 -13.51
CA GLU A 216 3.36 -5.05 -14.59
C GLU A 216 1.99 -4.38 -14.64
N PHE A 217 1.47 -4.17 -15.85
CA PHE A 217 0.14 -3.59 -16.05
C PHE A 217 -0.93 -4.38 -15.30
N ALA A 218 -1.84 -3.66 -14.62
CA ALA A 218 -2.93 -4.19 -13.80
C ALA A 218 -2.50 -4.94 -12.53
N SER A 219 -1.21 -5.02 -12.18
CA SER A 219 -0.79 -5.57 -10.88
C SER A 219 -1.41 -4.76 -9.74
N PRO A 220 -2.00 -5.40 -8.72
CA PRO A 220 -2.58 -4.70 -7.59
C PRO A 220 -1.48 -4.09 -6.71
N ILE A 221 -1.74 -2.88 -6.24
CA ILE A 221 -0.88 -2.12 -5.34
C ILE A 221 -1.70 -1.48 -4.23
N PHE A 222 -1.02 -1.18 -3.12
CA PHE A 222 -1.63 -0.60 -1.93
C PHE A 222 -0.87 0.65 -1.54
N ARG A 223 -1.53 1.79 -1.56
CA ARG A 223 -0.96 3.08 -1.20
C ARG A 223 -1.27 3.41 0.26
N MET A 224 -0.26 3.80 1.01
CA MET A 224 -0.39 4.30 2.38
C MET A 224 0.11 5.74 2.46
N GLY A 225 -0.71 6.65 2.99
CA GLY A 225 -0.33 8.05 3.13
C GLY A 225 -1.31 8.87 3.94
N ASN A 226 -0.86 10.05 4.38
CA ASN A 226 -1.61 11.00 5.18
C ASN A 226 -2.54 11.84 4.31
N ASP A 227 -3.76 11.36 4.13
CA ASP A 227 -4.74 11.96 3.24
C ASP A 227 -5.40 13.18 3.89
N TYR A 228 -5.17 14.37 3.36
CA TYR A 228 -5.68 15.65 3.90
C TYR A 228 -5.45 15.83 5.40
N SER A 229 -4.30 15.40 5.93
CA SER A 229 -4.00 15.43 7.38
C SER A 229 -5.02 14.67 8.25
N LYS A 230 -5.64 13.63 7.70
CA LYS A 230 -6.59 12.75 8.42
C LYS A 230 -5.94 11.48 8.98
N GLY A 231 -4.62 11.46 9.00
CA GLY A 231 -3.83 10.29 9.37
C GLY A 231 -3.55 9.35 8.20
N ILE A 232 -2.80 8.29 8.47
CA ILE A 232 -2.40 7.32 7.44
C ILE A 232 -3.60 6.50 6.99
N ILE A 233 -3.98 6.66 5.72
CA ILE A 233 -5.11 6.01 5.06
C ILE A 233 -4.58 5.02 4.01
N LEU A 234 -5.29 3.92 3.83
CA LEU A 234 -5.08 2.95 2.78
C LEU A 234 -5.93 3.32 1.55
N ALA A 235 -5.30 3.33 0.37
CA ALA A 235 -5.98 3.25 -0.92
C ALA A 235 -5.50 2.03 -1.68
N THR A 236 -6.40 1.34 -2.33
CA THR A 236 -6.10 0.22 -3.23
C THR A 236 -6.10 0.71 -4.66
N GLY A 237 -5.35 0.05 -5.54
CA GLY A 237 -5.31 0.42 -6.94
C GLY A 237 -4.50 -0.55 -7.78
N TYR A 238 -4.25 -0.15 -9.01
CA TYR A 238 -3.57 -0.99 -9.98
C TYR A 238 -2.46 -0.22 -10.69
N VAL A 239 -1.41 -0.93 -11.03
CA VAL A 239 -0.34 -0.42 -11.89
C VAL A 239 -0.89 -0.09 -13.27
N GLY A 240 -0.60 1.10 -13.76
CA GLY A 240 -0.87 1.52 -15.14
C GLY A 240 0.36 1.34 -16.02
N GLN A 241 0.91 2.44 -16.51
CA GLN A 241 2.00 2.43 -17.48
C GLN A 241 3.25 3.11 -16.93
N ARG A 242 4.42 2.66 -17.38
CA ARG A 242 5.66 3.41 -17.19
C ARG A 242 5.66 4.63 -18.10
N THR A 243 6.10 5.74 -17.55
CA THR A 243 6.26 6.99 -18.29
C THR A 243 7.71 7.13 -18.80
N ALA A 244 7.91 8.00 -19.79
CA ALA A 244 9.25 8.24 -20.36
C ALA A 244 10.26 8.81 -19.35
N ASN A 245 9.79 9.51 -18.30
CA ASN A 245 10.61 10.06 -17.22
C ASN A 245 10.85 9.08 -16.06
N GLY A 246 10.51 7.78 -16.23
CA GLY A 246 10.81 6.72 -15.27
C GLY A 246 9.83 6.61 -14.10
N LEU A 247 8.73 7.34 -14.12
CA LEU A 247 7.61 7.18 -13.18
C LEU A 247 6.67 6.07 -13.66
N VAL A 248 5.76 5.66 -12.79
CA VAL A 248 4.67 4.72 -13.10
C VAL A 248 3.34 5.39 -12.80
N THR A 249 2.41 5.37 -13.75
CA THR A 249 1.04 5.80 -13.48
C THR A 249 0.29 4.70 -12.76
N CYS A 250 -0.52 5.06 -11.81
CA CYS A 250 -1.34 4.10 -11.07
C CYS A 250 -2.77 4.62 -10.90
N LEU A 251 -3.72 3.73 -10.97
CA LEU A 251 -5.11 4.02 -10.65
C LEU A 251 -5.30 3.96 -9.13
N THR A 252 -4.89 5.02 -8.45
CA THR A 252 -5.11 5.27 -7.02
C THR A 252 -5.40 6.75 -6.83
N ASP A 253 -6.29 7.09 -5.94
CA ASP A 253 -6.60 8.49 -5.64
C ASP A 253 -5.36 9.23 -5.16
N GLY A 254 -5.10 10.40 -5.75
CA GLY A 254 -3.98 11.27 -5.39
C GLY A 254 -4.47 12.48 -4.62
N HIS A 255 -4.38 12.46 -3.29
CA HIS A 255 -4.77 13.59 -2.43
C HIS A 255 -3.57 14.29 -1.80
N PRO A 256 -3.69 15.58 -1.43
CA PRO A 256 -2.65 16.28 -0.70
C PRO A 256 -2.28 15.58 0.61
N GLY A 257 -0.98 15.47 0.89
CA GLY A 257 -0.45 14.81 2.08
C GLY A 257 0.01 13.37 1.84
N VAL A 258 -0.41 12.74 0.76
CA VAL A 258 -0.02 11.38 0.39
C VAL A 258 1.41 11.29 -0.12
N SER A 259 1.93 12.38 -0.69
CA SER A 259 3.29 12.48 -1.21
C SER A 259 4.33 11.98 -0.19
N GLY A 260 5.23 11.11 -0.61
CA GLY A 260 6.25 10.49 0.24
C GLY A 260 5.77 9.32 1.09
N GLY A 261 4.49 8.96 1.02
CA GLY A 261 3.98 7.72 1.59
C GLY A 261 4.56 6.48 0.92
N GLY A 262 3.92 5.34 1.10
CA GLY A 262 4.39 4.09 0.49
C GLY A 262 3.40 3.51 -0.51
N VAL A 263 3.97 2.89 -1.52
CA VAL A 263 3.26 1.94 -2.38
C VAL A 263 3.79 0.56 -2.05
N LEU A 264 2.89 -0.31 -1.65
CA LEU A 264 3.18 -1.67 -1.25
C LEU A 264 2.68 -2.65 -2.32
N ASP A 265 3.42 -3.73 -2.52
CA ASP A 265 2.98 -4.89 -3.26
C ASP A 265 2.03 -5.77 -2.42
N GLN A 266 1.57 -6.89 -2.98
CA GLN A 266 0.71 -7.86 -2.28
C GLN A 266 1.38 -8.55 -1.10
N ARG A 267 2.72 -8.54 -1.02
CA ARG A 267 3.52 -9.10 0.08
C ARG A 267 3.82 -8.06 1.16
N GLY A 268 3.35 -6.81 0.97
CA GLY A 268 3.59 -5.69 1.89
C GLY A 268 5.00 -5.13 1.83
N ASN A 269 5.74 -5.37 0.73
CA ASN A 269 7.02 -4.74 0.50
C ASN A 269 6.82 -3.33 -0.05
N LEU A 270 7.64 -2.41 0.38
CA LEU A 270 7.68 -1.06 -0.15
C LEU A 270 8.37 -1.10 -1.53
N VAL A 271 7.63 -0.80 -2.58
CA VAL A 271 8.11 -0.83 -3.97
C VAL A 271 8.26 0.55 -4.58
N GLY A 272 7.57 1.56 -4.07
CA GLY A 272 7.62 2.93 -4.57
C GLY A 272 7.08 3.96 -3.60
N ILE A 273 7.16 5.22 -3.98
CA ILE A 273 6.56 6.35 -3.27
C ILE A 273 5.67 7.18 -4.20
N PRO A 274 4.49 7.62 -3.77
CA PRO A 274 3.67 8.55 -4.54
C PRO A 274 4.34 9.93 -4.55
N VAL A 275 4.53 10.49 -5.75
CA VAL A 275 5.18 11.79 -5.94
C VAL A 275 4.23 12.87 -6.43
N GLY A 276 3.02 12.50 -6.83
CA GLY A 276 2.04 13.45 -7.29
C GLY A 276 0.86 12.78 -7.98
N ARG A 277 0.01 13.60 -8.57
CA ARG A 277 -1.22 13.16 -9.25
C ARG A 277 -1.28 13.71 -10.67
N MET A 278 -2.10 13.11 -11.50
CA MET A 278 -2.40 13.64 -12.82
C MET A 278 -3.23 14.93 -12.68
N GLN A 279 -2.81 15.96 -13.37
CA GLN A 279 -3.52 17.21 -13.38
C GLN A 279 -4.88 17.04 -14.06
N GLY A 280 -5.96 17.43 -13.37
CA GLY A 280 -7.33 17.28 -13.87
C GLY A 280 -8.00 15.94 -13.57
N ASP A 281 -7.27 14.90 -13.15
CA ASP A 281 -7.86 13.62 -12.72
C ASP A 281 -7.21 13.07 -11.46
N TYR A 282 -7.90 13.21 -10.33
CA TYR A 282 -7.42 12.77 -9.01
C TYR A 282 -7.37 11.24 -8.84
N ARG A 283 -7.97 10.47 -9.74
CA ARG A 283 -7.96 9.00 -9.70
C ARG A 283 -6.62 8.41 -10.15
N PHE A 284 -5.75 9.22 -10.74
CA PHE A 284 -4.43 8.78 -11.19
C PHE A 284 -3.32 9.43 -10.38
N SER A 285 -2.45 8.60 -9.85
CA SER A 285 -1.22 9.01 -9.17
C SER A 285 0.00 8.64 -9.98
N PHE A 286 1.08 9.42 -9.80
CA PHE A 286 2.42 9.06 -10.25
C PHE A 286 3.20 8.46 -9.09
N ILE A 287 3.76 7.29 -9.34
CA ILE A 287 4.62 6.57 -8.39
C ILE A 287 6.05 6.63 -8.90
N LEU A 288 6.95 6.96 -8.01
CA LEU A 288 8.38 6.84 -8.21
C LEU A 288 8.82 5.46 -7.72
N PRO A 289 9.22 4.54 -8.62
CA PRO A 289 9.79 3.25 -8.25
C PRO A 289 11.00 3.42 -7.34
N LEU A 290 11.13 2.57 -6.33
CA LEU A 290 12.33 2.56 -5.50
C LEU A 290 13.53 2.04 -6.30
N ARG A 291 14.68 2.65 -6.05
CA ARG A 291 15.94 2.31 -6.68
C ARG A 291 17.05 2.22 -5.63
N PRO A 292 18.06 1.36 -5.83
CA PRO A 292 19.15 1.17 -4.86
C PRO A 292 19.86 2.47 -4.48
N GLU A 293 20.03 3.41 -5.45
CA GLU A 293 20.68 4.68 -5.19
C GLU A 293 19.98 5.57 -4.16
N MET A 294 18.65 5.45 -4.01
CA MET A 294 17.88 6.20 -3.00
C MET A 294 18.20 5.76 -1.57
N LEU A 295 18.72 4.55 -1.42
CA LEU A 295 18.94 3.90 -0.12
C LEU A 295 20.41 3.85 0.29
N ARG A 296 21.31 4.38 -0.53
CA ARG A 296 22.78 4.30 -0.30
C ARG A 296 23.23 4.78 1.07
N LYS A 297 22.52 5.73 1.66
CA LYS A 297 22.83 6.30 2.97
C LYS A 297 22.00 5.74 4.10
N VAL A 298 21.23 4.66 3.85
CA VAL A 298 20.39 3.99 4.86
C VAL A 298 21.09 2.69 5.31
N PRO A 299 21.61 2.61 6.53
CA PRO A 299 22.28 1.40 7.03
C PRO A 299 21.31 0.23 7.17
N GLY A 300 21.75 -0.97 6.79
CA GLY A 300 21.02 -2.21 7.05
C GLY A 300 19.88 -2.54 6.09
N VAL A 301 19.64 -1.73 5.06
CA VAL A 301 18.69 -2.08 4.00
C VAL A 301 19.38 -3.01 3.00
N PRO A 302 18.84 -4.21 2.70
CA PRO A 302 19.39 -5.13 1.71
C PRO A 302 19.52 -4.43 0.34
N GLY A 303 20.68 -4.55 -0.29
CA GLY A 303 21.02 -3.87 -1.55
C GLY A 303 21.96 -2.68 -1.41
N THR A 304 22.24 -2.22 -0.19
CA THR A 304 23.26 -1.21 0.12
C THR A 304 24.51 -1.88 0.65
N SER A 305 25.17 -2.74 -0.13
CA SER A 305 26.50 -3.21 0.22
C SER A 305 27.47 -2.03 0.13
N SER A 306 27.76 -1.43 1.26
CA SER A 306 28.88 -0.52 1.43
C SER A 306 30.15 -1.32 1.17
N ALA A 307 30.68 -1.26 -0.04
CA ALA A 307 32.09 -1.60 -0.26
C ALA A 307 32.90 -0.61 0.57
N VAL A 308 33.24 -1.01 1.78
CA VAL A 308 34.29 -0.38 2.57
C VAL A 308 35.58 -0.65 1.80
N VAL A 309 35.97 0.30 0.95
CA VAL A 309 37.32 0.36 0.44
C VAL A 309 38.21 0.68 1.63
N SER A 310 38.74 -0.36 2.26
CA SER A 310 39.87 -0.23 3.17
C SER A 310 41.07 0.16 2.32
N VAL A 311 41.35 1.45 2.27
CA VAL A 311 42.66 1.94 1.85
C VAL A 311 43.61 1.63 2.98
N THR A 312 44.31 0.52 2.85
CA THR A 312 45.52 0.24 3.63
C THR A 312 46.66 1.07 3.04
N ASN A 313 47.12 2.04 3.81
CA ASN A 313 48.41 2.72 3.60
C ASN A 313 49.57 1.78 3.96
#